data_1d8aea3d916d0492366dd216088179f5
#
_entry.id   1d8aea3d916d0492366dd216088179f5
#
_cell.length_a   1.000
_cell.length_b   1.000
_cell.length_c   1.000
_cell.angle_alpha   90.00
_cell.angle_beta   90.00
_cell.angle_gamma   90.00
#
_symmetry.space_group_name_H-M   'P 1'
#
loop_
_entity.id
_entity.type
_entity.pdbx_description
1 polymer ?
#
loop_
_entity_poly.entity_id
_entity_poly.type
_entity_poly.pdbx_seq_one_letter_code
_entity_poly.pdbx_strand_id
1 'polypeptide(L)'
;MLLTVRAQYIRRILDNIGSNLIKYADPARPIEVRFLRQEGRAGLVFRNHVLPAPPAVESTKVGLTSIETMMDKMHADYKIEQENEQFTMALLFHISQ
;
A
#
# COMPACT_ATOMS: atom_id res chain seq x y z
N MET A 1 -13.46 -3.56 16.61
CA MET A 1 -13.64 -3.10 15.24
C MET A 1 -13.29 -4.22 14.28
N LEU A 2 -14.16 -4.48 13.34
CA LEU A 2 -13.95 -5.49 12.31
C LEU A 2 -13.85 -4.83 10.94
N LEU A 3 -12.93 -5.32 10.13
CA LEU A 3 -12.82 -4.93 8.72
C LEU A 3 -13.30 -6.07 7.84
N THR A 4 -14.12 -5.74 6.84
CA THR A 4 -14.57 -6.73 5.88
C THR A 4 -13.59 -6.75 4.71
N VAL A 5 -12.83 -7.83 4.62
CA VAL A 5 -11.83 -8.00 3.57
C VAL A 5 -11.84 -9.43 3.07
N ARG A 6 -11.32 -9.63 1.88
CA ARG A 6 -11.14 -10.98 1.33
C ARG A 6 -9.70 -11.42 1.54
N ALA A 7 -9.52 -12.53 2.23
CA ALA A 7 -8.20 -13.02 2.61
C ALA A 7 -7.25 -13.18 1.42
N GLN A 8 -7.74 -13.70 0.31
CA GLN A 8 -6.91 -13.90 -0.88
C GLN A 8 -6.40 -12.59 -1.47
N TYR A 9 -7.20 -11.52 -1.43
CA TYR A 9 -6.78 -10.23 -1.92
C TYR A 9 -5.81 -9.54 -0.96
N ILE A 10 -6.09 -9.62 0.34
CA ILE A 10 -5.20 -9.07 1.36
C ILE A 10 -3.83 -9.72 1.28
N ARG A 11 -3.76 -11.04 1.12
CA ARG A 11 -2.49 -11.71 0.97
C ARG A 11 -1.69 -11.20 -0.23
N ARG A 12 -2.34 -11.04 -1.38
CA ARG A 12 -1.68 -10.52 -2.58
C ARG A 12 -1.23 -9.07 -2.41
N ILE A 13 -2.06 -8.25 -1.77
CA ILE A 13 -1.70 -6.86 -1.49
C ILE A 13 -0.46 -6.81 -0.61
N LEU A 14 -0.43 -7.58 0.46
CA LEU A 14 0.71 -7.61 1.37
C LEU A 14 1.97 -8.15 0.68
N ASP A 15 1.85 -9.18 -0.14
CA ASP A 15 2.96 -9.70 -0.90
C ASP A 15 3.52 -8.65 -1.87
N ASN A 16 2.65 -7.90 -2.53
CA ASN A 16 3.08 -6.84 -3.43
C ASN A 16 3.74 -5.67 -2.69
N ILE A 17 3.19 -5.29 -1.54
CA ILE A 17 3.80 -4.26 -0.69
C ILE A 17 5.19 -4.72 -0.23
N GLY A 18 5.30 -5.94 0.27
CA GLY A 18 6.57 -6.50 0.72
C GLY A 18 7.61 -6.54 -0.39
N SER A 19 7.22 -6.97 -1.57
CA SER A 19 8.09 -7.00 -2.74
C SER A 19 8.58 -5.61 -3.12
N ASN A 20 7.70 -4.61 -3.11
CA ASN A 20 8.09 -3.23 -3.39
C ASN A 20 9.06 -2.69 -2.36
N LEU A 21 8.82 -2.97 -1.09
CA LEU A 21 9.71 -2.52 -0.01
C LEU A 21 11.11 -3.12 -0.16
N ILE A 22 11.20 -4.40 -0.48
CA ILE A 22 12.49 -5.05 -0.68
C ILE A 22 13.23 -4.46 -1.87
N LYS A 23 12.54 -4.16 -2.95
CA LYS A 23 13.18 -3.70 -4.19
C LYS A 23 13.54 -2.22 -4.17
N TYR A 24 12.72 -1.38 -3.55
CA TYR A 24 12.81 0.07 -3.77
C TYR A 24 13.00 0.89 -2.51
N ALA A 25 12.64 0.38 -1.33
CA ALA A 25 12.81 1.13 -0.10
C ALA A 25 14.29 1.29 0.24
N ASP A 26 14.63 2.45 0.78
CA ASP A 26 15.99 2.69 1.29
C ASP A 26 16.18 1.89 2.57
N PRO A 27 17.09 0.89 2.59
CA PRO A 27 17.26 0.05 3.77
C PRO A 27 17.88 0.77 4.97
N ALA A 28 18.46 1.96 4.75
CA ALA A 28 19.04 2.76 5.82
C ALA A 28 18.00 3.58 6.57
N ARG A 29 16.75 3.61 6.12
CA ARG A 29 15.71 4.42 6.72
C ARG A 29 14.52 3.58 7.14
N PRO A 30 13.86 3.95 8.24
CA PRO A 30 12.72 3.19 8.73
C PRO A 30 11.51 3.31 7.80
N ILE A 31 10.68 2.29 7.81
CA ILE A 31 9.39 2.30 7.16
C ILE A 31 8.36 2.69 8.22
N GLU A 32 7.55 3.70 7.93
CA GLU A 32 6.48 4.10 8.82
C GLU A 32 5.20 3.37 8.45
N VAL A 33 4.52 2.85 9.45
CA VAL A 33 3.21 2.25 9.30
C VAL A 33 2.29 2.90 10.32
N ARG A 34 1.19 3.48 9.86
CA ARG A 34 0.22 4.14 10.72
C ARG A 34 -1.15 3.54 10.52
N PHE A 35 -1.90 3.44 11.61
CA PHE A 35 -3.33 3.21 11.52
C PHE A 35 -4.03 4.50 11.17
N LEU A 36 -5.03 4.40 10.29
CA LEU A 36 -5.86 5.52 9.92
C LEU A 36 -7.31 5.13 10.12
N ARG A 37 -8.07 6.00 10.75
CA ARG A 37 -9.50 5.81 10.93
C ARG A 37 -10.25 7.05 10.49
N GLN A 38 -11.21 6.86 9.60
CA GLN A 38 -12.11 7.88 9.13
C GLN A 38 -13.54 7.36 9.25
N GLU A 39 -14.53 8.20 9.04
CA GLU A 39 -15.92 7.80 9.18
C GLU A 39 -16.25 6.53 8.39
N GLY A 40 -16.60 5.45 9.10
CA GLY A 40 -16.97 4.19 8.49
C GLY A 40 -15.83 3.42 7.83
N ARG A 41 -14.59 3.87 7.98
CA ARG A 41 -13.42 3.23 7.34
C ARG A 41 -12.23 3.21 8.26
N ALA A 42 -11.39 2.21 8.09
CA ALA A 42 -10.12 2.13 8.78
C ALA A 42 -9.11 1.40 7.88
N GLY A 43 -7.86 1.68 8.10
CA GLY A 43 -6.82 1.05 7.30
C GLY A 43 -5.43 1.41 7.76
N LEU A 44 -4.51 1.31 6.82
CA LEU A 44 -3.08 1.50 7.07
C LEU A 44 -2.51 2.50 6.09
N VAL A 45 -1.56 3.30 6.57
CA VAL A 45 -0.73 4.15 5.73
C VAL A 45 0.70 3.66 5.85
N PHE A 46 1.30 3.33 4.72
CA PHE A 46 2.70 2.96 4.62
C PHE A 46 3.46 4.12 4.01
N ARG A 47 4.55 4.50 4.65
CA ARG A 47 5.42 5.56 4.15
C ARG A 47 6.87 5.12 4.23
N ASN A 48 7.59 5.23 3.14
CA ASN A 48 8.99 4.87 3.11
C ASN A 48 9.77 5.77 2.16
N HIS A 49 11.06 5.88 2.42
CA HIS A 49 11.98 6.50 1.48
C HIS A 49 12.38 5.48 0.42
N VAL A 50 12.51 5.93 -0.81
CA VAL A 50 12.94 5.09 -1.91
C VAL A 50 14.35 5.47 -2.32
N LEU A 51 15.11 4.47 -2.75
CA LEU A 51 16.44 4.72 -3.31
C LEU A 51 16.30 5.52 -4.60
N PRO A 52 17.22 6.45 -4.88
CA PRO A 52 17.20 7.16 -6.16
C PRO A 52 17.29 6.13 -7.27
N ALA A 53 16.25 6.10 -8.03
CA ALA A 53 15.95 4.97 -8.83
C ALA A 53 16.66 4.91 -10.14
N PRO A 54 17.33 3.87 -10.40
CA PRO A 54 17.44 3.42 -11.76
C PRO A 54 16.14 2.77 -12.23
N PRO A 55 16.05 2.47 -13.48
CA PRO A 55 14.88 2.33 -14.30
C PRO A 55 14.04 1.07 -14.17
N ALA A 56 13.85 0.52 -13.01
CA ALA A 56 12.94 -0.61 -12.82
C ALA A 56 11.51 -0.15 -12.53
N VAL A 57 11.13 0.99 -13.05
CA VAL A 57 9.85 1.64 -12.77
C VAL A 57 8.66 0.81 -13.23
N GLU A 58 8.82 0.01 -14.26
CA GLU A 58 7.72 -0.77 -14.82
C GLU A 58 7.23 -1.88 -13.88
N SER A 59 8.13 -2.57 -13.20
CA SER A 59 7.70 -3.62 -12.27
C SER A 59 7.00 -3.04 -11.05
N THR A 60 7.35 -1.83 -10.62
CA THR A 60 6.62 -1.12 -9.57
C THR A 60 5.20 -0.80 -10.01
N LYS A 61 5.04 -0.30 -11.23
CA LYS A 61 3.72 -0.03 -11.78
C LYS A 61 2.83 -1.26 -11.83
N VAL A 62 3.36 -2.41 -12.21
CA VAL A 62 2.59 -3.65 -12.25
C VAL A 62 2.10 -4.04 -10.87
N GLY A 63 2.96 -3.98 -9.87
CA GLY A 63 2.58 -4.29 -8.50
C GLY A 63 1.53 -3.35 -7.95
N LEU A 64 1.66 -2.04 -8.22
CA LEU A 64 0.70 -1.04 -7.78
C LEU A 64 -0.64 -1.21 -8.48
N THR A 65 -0.65 -1.50 -9.77
CA THR A 65 -1.87 -1.74 -10.53
C THR A 65 -2.62 -2.95 -9.96
N SER A 66 -1.91 -3.99 -9.57
CA SER A 66 -2.50 -5.16 -8.92
C SER A 66 -3.18 -4.80 -7.60
N ILE A 67 -2.52 -3.97 -6.78
CA ILE A 67 -3.08 -3.50 -5.51
C ILE A 67 -4.35 -2.69 -5.77
N GLU A 68 -4.30 -1.76 -6.70
CA GLU A 68 -5.45 -0.94 -7.06
C GLU A 68 -6.63 -1.80 -7.51
N THR A 69 -6.38 -2.78 -8.37
CA THR A 69 -7.41 -3.69 -8.84
C THR A 69 -8.07 -4.46 -7.70
N MET A 70 -7.27 -4.97 -6.77
CA MET A 70 -7.80 -5.72 -5.63
C MET A 70 -8.58 -4.84 -4.66
N MET A 71 -8.11 -3.61 -4.43
CA MET A 71 -8.84 -2.65 -3.61
C MET A 71 -10.19 -2.30 -4.24
N ASP A 72 -10.22 -2.10 -5.55
CA ASP A 72 -11.46 -1.82 -6.28
C ASP A 72 -12.45 -3.00 -6.16
N LYS A 73 -11.96 -4.23 -6.26
CA LYS A 73 -12.79 -5.42 -6.11
C LYS A 73 -13.40 -5.56 -4.72
N MET A 74 -12.75 -5.05 -3.70
CA MET A 74 -13.25 -5.04 -2.33
C MET A 74 -14.05 -3.78 -2.00
N HIS A 75 -14.25 -2.90 -2.97
CA HIS A 75 -14.88 -1.58 -2.77
C HIS A 75 -14.21 -0.78 -1.67
N ALA A 76 -12.89 -0.91 -1.60
CA ALA A 76 -12.06 -0.18 -0.64
C ALA A 76 -11.42 1.02 -1.32
N ASP A 77 -10.98 1.98 -0.51
CA ASP A 77 -10.32 3.17 -1.03
C ASP A 77 -8.82 3.06 -0.87
N TYR A 78 -8.11 3.72 -1.76
CA TYR A 78 -6.66 3.76 -1.71
C TYR A 78 -6.15 5.08 -2.24
N LYS A 79 -4.95 5.42 -1.81
CA LYS A 79 -4.22 6.59 -2.33
C LYS A 79 -2.74 6.22 -2.39
N ILE A 80 -2.13 6.43 -3.55
CA ILE A 80 -0.72 6.12 -3.77
C ILE A 80 -0.06 7.38 -4.30
N GLU A 81 0.97 7.84 -3.60
CA GLU A 81 1.70 9.05 -3.97
C GLU A 81 3.19 8.81 -3.89
N GLN A 82 3.92 9.44 -4.79
CA GLN A 82 5.36 9.49 -4.71
C GLN A 82 5.80 10.93 -4.97
N GLU A 83 6.47 11.52 -4.01
CA GLU A 83 7.07 12.84 -4.12
C GLU A 83 8.54 12.76 -3.77
N ASN A 84 9.38 13.23 -4.67
CA ASN A 84 10.83 13.18 -4.50
C ASN A 84 11.27 11.74 -4.21
N GLU A 85 11.87 11.52 -3.05
CA GLU A 85 12.34 10.20 -2.64
C GLU A 85 11.45 9.56 -1.58
N GLN A 86 10.20 10.01 -1.48
CA GLN A 86 9.27 9.48 -0.49
C GLN A 86 8.04 8.89 -1.17
N PHE A 87 7.70 7.67 -0.78
CA PHE A 87 6.56 6.93 -1.27
C PHE A 87 5.54 6.76 -0.15
N THR A 88 4.28 7.03 -0.45
CA THR A 88 3.18 6.89 0.51
C THR A 88 2.05 6.09 -0.11
N MET A 89 1.58 5.09 0.63
CA MET A 89 0.43 4.29 0.22
C MET A 89 -0.56 4.21 1.37
N ALA A 90 -1.78 4.65 1.12
CA ALA A 90 -2.87 4.55 2.08
C ALA A 90 -3.91 3.56 1.58
N LEU A 91 -4.30 2.61 2.42
CA LEU A 91 -5.31 1.61 2.12
C LEU A 91 -6.41 1.71 3.18
N LEU A 92 -7.64 1.97 2.75
CA LEU A 92 -8.78 2.16 3.63
C LEU A 92 -9.88 1.15 3.31
N PHE A 93 -10.31 0.43 4.33
CA PHE A 93 -11.34 -0.60 4.22
C PHE A 93 -12.59 -0.18 4.97
N HIS A 94 -13.75 -0.65 4.54
CA HIS A 94 -14.99 -0.41 5.24
C HIS A 94 -15.01 -1.13 6.59
N ILE A 95 -15.53 -0.46 7.60
CA ILE A 95 -15.69 -1.05 8.91
C ILE A 95 -16.99 -1.82 8.96
N SER A 96 -16.91 -3.09 9.33
CA SER A 96 -18.07 -3.92 9.62
C SER A 96 -18.45 -3.77 11.07
N GLN A 97 -19.74 -3.67 11.32
CA GLN A 97 -20.26 -3.63 12.67
C GLN A 97 -21.05 -4.88 12.97
#